data_d4add759c993db7eef29ed546e3b514c
#
_entry.id   d4add759c993db7eef29ed546e3b514c
#
_cell.length_a   1.000
_cell.length_b   1.000
_cell.length_c   1.000
_cell.angle_alpha   90.00
_cell.angle_beta   90.00
_cell.angle_gamma   90.00
#
_symmetry.space_group_name_H-M   'P 1'
#
loop_
_entity.id
_entity.type
_entity.pdbx_description
1 polymer ?
#
loop_
_entity_poly.entity_id
_entity_poly.type
_entity_poly.pdbx_seq_one_letter_code
_entity_poly.pdbx_strand_id
1 'polypeptide(L)'
;MIPTIRPLQARDFDAWLPLWHGYNAFYRNDVTAEVTENTFRRLHEGADGFFGLVAESDAGLVGLAHALFHPSTWTTRGYCYLEDLFVARPHRGSGAARALIEGVYAEADRRGADSVYWHTQSYNAPARSLYDQVARPTSFVVYER
;
A
#
# COMPACT_ATOMS: atom_id res chain seq x y z
N MET A 1 -11.91 -16.05 -5.83
CA MET A 1 -11.67 -16.09 -4.37
C MET A 1 -10.81 -14.91 -3.95
N ILE A 2 -11.20 -14.21 -2.89
CA ILE A 2 -10.44 -13.09 -2.37
C ILE A 2 -9.21 -13.63 -1.64
N PRO A 3 -8.00 -13.12 -1.92
CA PRO A 3 -6.80 -13.59 -1.23
C PRO A 3 -6.80 -13.21 0.25
N THR A 4 -5.99 -13.92 1.03
CA THR A 4 -5.77 -13.62 2.44
C THR A 4 -4.83 -12.43 2.57
N ILE A 5 -5.19 -11.47 3.40
CA ILE A 5 -4.34 -10.31 3.70
C ILE A 5 -3.60 -10.57 5.01
N ARG A 6 -2.30 -10.40 4.98
CA ARG A 6 -1.46 -10.58 6.16
C ARG A 6 -0.26 -9.64 6.15
N PRO A 7 0.38 -9.43 7.32
CA PRO A 7 1.60 -8.63 7.36
C PRO A 7 2.74 -9.23 6.53
N LEU A 8 3.55 -8.34 5.95
CA LEU A 8 4.78 -8.70 5.27
C LEU A 8 5.78 -9.25 6.30
N GLN A 9 6.42 -10.36 5.97
CA GLN A 9 7.38 -11.04 6.85
C GLN A 9 8.76 -11.11 6.19
N ALA A 10 9.80 -11.27 7.00
CA ALA A 10 11.18 -11.35 6.49
C ALA A 10 11.37 -12.43 5.42
N ARG A 11 10.67 -13.56 5.54
CA ARG A 11 10.73 -14.68 4.58
C ARG A 11 10.10 -14.37 3.22
N ASP A 12 9.40 -13.24 3.09
CA ASP A 12 8.64 -12.92 1.89
C ASP A 12 9.44 -12.22 0.80
N PHE A 13 10.71 -11.91 1.03
CA PHE A 13 11.48 -11.05 0.12
C PHE A 13 11.42 -11.52 -1.33
N ASP A 14 11.69 -12.79 -1.59
CA ASP A 14 11.76 -13.32 -2.96
C ASP A 14 10.40 -13.28 -3.66
N ALA A 15 9.31 -13.50 -2.94
CA ALA A 15 7.95 -13.44 -3.49
C ALA A 15 7.42 -12.00 -3.61
N TRP A 16 7.86 -11.11 -2.71
CA TRP A 16 7.50 -9.70 -2.71
C TRP A 16 8.21 -8.93 -3.84
N LEU A 17 9.47 -9.28 -4.13
CA LEU A 17 10.32 -8.51 -5.05
C LEU A 17 9.70 -8.35 -6.45
N PRO A 18 9.13 -9.39 -7.08
CA PRO A 18 8.47 -9.22 -8.38
C PRO A 18 7.29 -8.24 -8.34
N LEU A 19 6.55 -8.22 -7.22
CA LEU A 19 5.44 -7.27 -7.05
C LEU A 19 5.96 -5.84 -6.93
N TRP A 20 7.03 -5.64 -6.17
CA TRP A 20 7.69 -4.34 -6.03
C TRP A 20 8.22 -3.86 -7.37
N HIS A 21 8.87 -4.72 -8.14
CA HIS A 21 9.33 -4.39 -9.48
C HIS A 21 8.16 -4.03 -10.41
N GLY A 22 7.06 -4.78 -10.35
CA GLY A 22 5.87 -4.50 -11.15
C GLY A 22 5.24 -3.16 -10.82
N TYR A 23 5.16 -2.82 -9.53
CA TYR A 23 4.67 -1.54 -9.07
C TYR A 23 5.54 -0.38 -9.62
N ASN A 24 6.86 -0.49 -9.48
CA ASN A 24 7.77 0.55 -9.94
C ASN A 24 7.78 0.69 -11.46
N ALA A 25 7.67 -0.41 -12.20
CA ALA A 25 7.57 -0.38 -13.66
C ALA A 25 6.30 0.35 -14.11
N PHE A 26 5.18 0.14 -13.42
CA PHE A 26 3.92 0.83 -13.71
C PHE A 26 4.08 2.36 -13.59
N TYR A 27 4.81 2.82 -12.57
CA TYR A 27 5.06 4.25 -12.35
C TYR A 27 6.33 4.76 -13.03
N ARG A 28 7.04 3.91 -13.78
CA ARG A 28 8.30 4.24 -14.46
C ARG A 28 9.36 4.76 -13.49
N ASN A 29 9.40 4.21 -12.29
CA ASN A 29 10.40 4.53 -11.29
C ASN A 29 11.59 3.57 -11.42
N ASP A 30 12.80 4.13 -11.42
CA ASP A 30 14.02 3.36 -11.27
C ASP A 30 14.42 3.37 -9.80
N VAL A 31 14.33 2.21 -9.17
CA VAL A 31 14.65 2.05 -7.76
C VAL A 31 15.87 1.16 -7.64
N THR A 32 16.89 1.64 -6.91
CA THR A 32 18.13 0.89 -6.72
C THR A 32 17.92 -0.31 -5.81
N ALA A 33 18.85 -1.28 -5.88
CA ALA A 33 18.84 -2.42 -4.96
C ALA A 33 18.94 -1.97 -3.51
N GLU A 34 19.72 -0.92 -3.22
CA GLU A 34 19.86 -0.36 -1.88
C GLU A 34 18.52 0.15 -1.35
N VAL A 35 17.79 0.92 -2.16
CA VAL A 35 16.46 1.43 -1.78
C VAL A 35 15.48 0.28 -1.59
N THR A 36 15.49 -0.70 -2.48
CA THR A 36 14.62 -1.88 -2.39
C THR A 36 14.84 -2.66 -1.09
N GLU A 37 16.08 -2.94 -0.75
CA GLU A 37 16.43 -3.68 0.46
C GLU A 37 16.06 -2.88 1.72
N ASN A 38 16.35 -1.59 1.74
CA ASN A 38 16.00 -0.71 2.84
C ASN A 38 14.49 -0.61 3.02
N THR A 39 13.74 -0.47 1.92
CA THR A 39 12.29 -0.41 1.95
C THR A 39 11.70 -1.70 2.53
N PHE A 40 12.15 -2.85 2.03
CA PHE A 40 11.67 -4.14 2.52
C PHE A 40 11.93 -4.31 4.02
N ARG A 41 13.16 -3.98 4.46
CA ARG A 41 13.53 -4.07 5.87
C ARG A 41 12.62 -3.22 6.76
N ARG A 42 12.41 -1.95 6.37
CA ARG A 42 11.56 -1.03 7.15
C ARG A 42 10.12 -1.52 7.22
N LEU A 43 9.60 -2.07 6.13
CA LEU A 43 8.22 -2.55 6.05
C LEU A 43 7.98 -3.76 6.94
N HIS A 44 8.87 -4.77 6.91
CA HIS A 44 8.63 -5.97 7.70
C HIS A 44 9.03 -5.80 9.17
N GLU A 45 9.97 -4.91 9.48
CA GLU A 45 10.37 -4.61 10.86
C GLU A 45 9.46 -3.59 11.54
N GLY A 46 8.68 -2.84 10.77
CA GLY A 46 7.85 -1.76 11.30
C GLY A 46 8.64 -0.53 11.71
N ALA A 47 9.80 -0.30 11.09
CA ALA A 47 10.65 0.85 11.41
C ALA A 47 10.06 2.15 10.84
N ASP A 48 10.29 3.26 11.53
CA ASP A 48 9.90 4.61 11.11
C ASP A 48 8.39 4.75 10.84
N GLY A 49 7.56 3.93 11.49
CA GLY A 49 6.11 3.94 11.27
C GLY A 49 5.64 3.17 10.05
N PHE A 50 6.57 2.56 9.29
CA PHE A 50 6.21 1.77 8.11
C PHE A 50 5.56 0.44 8.49
N PHE A 51 4.65 -0.02 7.64
CA PHE A 51 4.20 -1.41 7.68
C PHE A 51 3.79 -1.87 6.28
N GLY A 52 3.94 -3.16 6.03
CA GLY A 52 3.56 -3.75 4.77
C GLY A 52 2.53 -4.86 4.95
N LEU A 53 1.59 -4.92 4.02
CA LEU A 53 0.64 -6.02 3.89
C LEU A 53 0.84 -6.69 2.55
N VAL A 54 0.57 -7.98 2.50
CA VAL A 54 0.55 -8.76 1.26
C VAL A 54 -0.78 -9.48 1.11
N ALA A 55 -1.17 -9.68 -0.14
CA ALA A 55 -2.31 -10.50 -0.49
C ALA A 55 -1.79 -11.85 -0.97
N GLU A 56 -2.18 -12.91 -0.28
CA GLU A 56 -1.73 -14.28 -0.56
C GLU A 56 -2.88 -15.14 -1.02
N SER A 57 -2.66 -15.84 -2.13
CA SER A 57 -3.59 -16.83 -2.68
C SER A 57 -2.87 -18.14 -2.86
N ASP A 58 -3.56 -19.14 -3.41
CA ASP A 58 -2.93 -20.43 -3.77
C ASP A 58 -1.81 -20.25 -4.79
N ALA A 59 -1.84 -19.17 -5.57
CA ALA A 59 -0.79 -18.85 -6.53
C ALA A 59 0.42 -18.14 -5.90
N GLY A 60 0.42 -17.94 -4.58
CA GLY A 60 1.45 -17.19 -3.86
C GLY A 60 1.05 -15.74 -3.60
N LEU A 61 2.01 -14.85 -3.47
CA LEU A 61 1.73 -13.43 -3.25
C LEU A 61 1.26 -12.79 -4.56
N VAL A 62 0.11 -12.14 -4.51
CA VAL A 62 -0.52 -11.55 -5.70
C VAL A 62 -0.68 -10.03 -5.61
N GLY A 63 -0.42 -9.45 -4.45
CA GLY A 63 -0.52 -8.00 -4.26
C GLY A 63 0.19 -7.53 -3.00
N LEU A 64 0.39 -6.23 -2.92
CA LEU A 64 1.02 -5.57 -1.78
C LEU A 64 0.33 -4.24 -1.46
N ALA A 65 0.44 -3.84 -0.19
CA ALA A 65 0.15 -2.48 0.26
C ALA A 65 1.24 -2.05 1.22
N HIS A 66 1.78 -0.88 1.01
CA HIS A 66 2.78 -0.27 1.90
C HIS A 66 2.22 1.01 2.47
N ALA A 67 2.29 1.14 3.78
CA ALA A 67 1.78 2.31 4.45
C ALA A 67 2.74 2.78 5.54
N LEU A 68 2.56 4.01 5.97
CA LEU A 68 3.32 4.55 7.09
C LEU A 68 2.44 5.45 7.93
N PHE A 69 2.73 5.46 9.23
CA PHE A 69 2.10 6.39 10.18
C PHE A 69 2.99 7.59 10.35
N HIS A 70 2.40 8.78 10.34
CA HIS A 70 3.15 10.00 10.60
C HIS A 70 2.39 10.92 11.56
N PRO A 71 3.11 11.73 12.35
CA PRO A 71 2.47 12.74 13.18
C PRO A 71 1.80 13.82 12.33
N SER A 72 0.90 14.55 12.95
CA SER A 72 0.23 15.70 12.34
C SER A 72 0.09 16.81 13.38
N THR A 73 0.15 18.04 12.93
CA THR A 73 -0.12 19.19 13.79
C THR A 73 -1.60 19.34 14.13
N TRP A 74 -2.48 18.63 13.41
CA TRP A 74 -3.93 18.75 13.55
C TRP A 74 -4.53 17.73 14.53
N THR A 75 -3.73 16.75 14.99
CA THR A 75 -4.22 15.68 15.86
C THR A 75 -3.08 15.17 16.72
N THR A 76 -3.42 14.55 17.85
CA THR A 76 -2.43 13.92 18.72
C THR A 76 -2.10 12.48 18.30
N ARG A 77 -2.90 11.89 17.41
CA ARG A 77 -2.76 10.47 17.04
C ARG A 77 -2.11 10.24 15.69
N GLY A 78 -2.11 11.26 14.81
CA GLY A 78 -1.48 11.19 13.51
C GLY A 78 -2.32 10.50 12.44
N TYR A 79 -1.71 10.34 11.27
CA TYR A 79 -2.35 9.82 10.06
C TYR A 79 -1.63 8.60 9.53
N CYS A 80 -2.37 7.77 8.79
CA CYS A 80 -1.82 6.66 8.02
C CYS A 80 -1.80 7.05 6.54
N TYR A 81 -0.61 7.01 5.94
CA TYR A 81 -0.44 7.25 4.51
C TYR A 81 -0.24 5.92 3.79
N LEU A 82 -1.19 5.56 2.92
CA LEU A 82 -1.07 4.41 2.03
C LEU A 82 -0.26 4.85 0.82
N GLU A 83 1.04 4.49 0.81
CA GLU A 83 1.96 4.98 -0.20
C GLU A 83 1.92 4.15 -1.48
N ASP A 84 1.94 2.82 -1.36
CA ASP A 84 1.99 1.91 -2.49
C ASP A 84 0.87 0.90 -2.40
N LEU A 85 0.16 0.68 -3.50
CA LEU A 85 -0.86 -0.34 -3.63
C LEU A 85 -0.73 -0.97 -5.01
N PHE A 86 -0.53 -2.29 -5.06
CA PHE A 86 -0.33 -2.98 -6.32
C PHE A 86 -0.89 -4.40 -6.27
N VAL A 87 -1.57 -4.79 -7.34
CA VAL A 87 -2.03 -6.16 -7.57
C VAL A 87 -1.47 -6.60 -8.92
N ALA A 88 -0.85 -7.76 -8.96
CA ALA A 88 -0.30 -8.31 -10.18
C ALA A 88 -1.39 -8.45 -11.24
N ARG A 89 -1.07 -8.15 -12.50
CA ARG A 89 -2.04 -8.06 -13.59
C ARG A 89 -2.97 -9.28 -13.69
N PRO A 90 -2.48 -10.55 -13.63
CA PRO A 90 -3.37 -11.71 -13.76
C PRO A 90 -4.41 -11.83 -12.63
N HIS A 91 -4.21 -11.12 -11.54
CA HIS A 91 -5.06 -11.19 -10.34
C HIS A 91 -5.93 -9.95 -10.12
N ARG A 92 -5.91 -9.01 -11.06
CA ARG A 92 -6.76 -7.81 -11.02
C ARG A 92 -8.22 -8.21 -11.23
N GLY A 93 -9.12 -7.48 -10.57
CA GLY A 93 -10.54 -7.80 -10.60
C GLY A 93 -10.95 -8.91 -9.63
N SER A 94 -10.02 -9.39 -8.80
CA SER A 94 -10.27 -10.48 -7.83
C SER A 94 -10.78 -9.97 -6.47
N GLY A 95 -10.80 -8.65 -6.26
CA GLY A 95 -11.09 -8.05 -4.95
C GLY A 95 -9.85 -7.86 -4.06
N ALA A 96 -8.66 -8.19 -4.57
CA ALA A 96 -7.42 -8.09 -3.80
C ALA A 96 -7.10 -6.66 -3.40
N ALA A 97 -7.28 -5.69 -4.30
CA ALA A 97 -6.98 -4.28 -4.00
C ALA A 97 -7.89 -3.75 -2.89
N ARG A 98 -9.19 -4.02 -2.98
CA ARG A 98 -10.14 -3.65 -1.92
C ARG A 98 -9.75 -4.30 -0.59
N ALA A 99 -9.43 -5.58 -0.60
CA ALA A 99 -9.06 -6.31 0.60
C ALA A 99 -7.78 -5.73 1.24
N LEU A 100 -6.81 -5.31 0.42
CA LEU A 100 -5.60 -4.65 0.91
C LEU A 100 -5.92 -3.30 1.55
N ILE A 101 -6.77 -2.48 0.93
CA ILE A 101 -7.21 -1.20 1.51
C ILE A 101 -7.92 -1.43 2.84
N GLU A 102 -8.82 -2.40 2.90
CA GLU A 102 -9.53 -2.74 4.14
C GLU A 102 -8.57 -3.23 5.23
N GLY A 103 -7.53 -3.97 4.84
CA GLY A 103 -6.46 -4.37 5.76
C GLY A 103 -5.69 -3.17 6.32
N VAL A 104 -5.41 -2.18 5.49
CA VAL A 104 -4.78 -0.92 5.94
C VAL A 104 -5.71 -0.18 6.89
N TYR A 105 -7.00 -0.11 6.60
CA TYR A 105 -7.98 0.51 7.50
C TYR A 105 -8.02 -0.18 8.86
N ALA A 106 -8.02 -1.50 8.88
CA ALA A 106 -8.03 -2.26 10.12
C ALA A 106 -6.78 -1.98 10.97
N GLU A 107 -5.61 -1.92 10.34
CA GLU A 107 -4.37 -1.59 11.05
C GLU A 107 -4.36 -0.15 11.55
N ALA A 108 -4.84 0.78 10.75
CA ALA A 108 -4.97 2.19 11.15
C ALA A 108 -5.91 2.35 12.34
N ASP A 109 -7.05 1.65 12.32
CA ASP A 109 -8.00 1.66 13.44
C ASP A 109 -7.37 1.09 14.70
N ARG A 110 -6.65 -0.02 14.58
CA ARG A 110 -5.97 -0.66 15.70
C ARG A 110 -4.95 0.27 16.35
N ARG A 111 -4.26 1.08 15.55
CA ARG A 111 -3.27 2.06 16.04
C ARG A 111 -3.87 3.41 16.41
N GLY A 112 -5.16 3.61 16.12
CA GLY A 112 -5.86 4.86 16.47
C GLY A 112 -5.54 6.04 15.57
N ALA A 113 -5.14 5.80 14.31
CA ALA A 113 -4.91 6.88 13.36
C ALA A 113 -6.22 7.62 13.06
N ASP A 114 -6.14 8.94 12.94
CA ASP A 114 -7.32 9.78 12.71
C ASP A 114 -7.73 9.85 11.23
N SER A 115 -6.86 9.44 10.33
CA SER A 115 -7.16 9.43 8.90
C SER A 115 -6.28 8.41 8.17
N VAL A 116 -6.81 7.87 7.10
CA VAL A 116 -6.05 7.10 6.10
C VAL A 116 -6.24 7.81 4.78
N TYR A 117 -5.16 8.11 4.10
CA TYR A 117 -5.21 8.82 2.82
C TYR A 117 -4.18 8.29 1.85
N TRP A 118 -4.39 8.56 0.56
CA TRP A 118 -3.45 8.19 -0.50
C TRP A 118 -3.59 9.14 -1.69
N HIS A 119 -2.61 9.08 -2.57
CA HIS A 119 -2.60 9.84 -3.81
C HIS A 119 -2.79 8.90 -5.00
N THR A 120 -3.45 9.38 -6.03
CA THR A 120 -3.55 8.70 -7.31
C THR A 120 -3.51 9.75 -8.41
N GLN A 121 -3.15 9.33 -9.62
CA GLN A 121 -3.23 10.24 -10.76
C GLN A 121 -4.69 10.55 -11.06
N SER A 122 -4.98 11.82 -11.34
CA SER A 122 -6.36 12.27 -11.60
C SER A 122 -7.02 11.54 -12.76
N TYR A 123 -6.21 11.05 -13.70
CA TYR A 123 -6.66 10.35 -14.91
C TYR A 123 -6.72 8.83 -14.75
N ASN A 124 -6.38 8.29 -13.58
CA ASN A 124 -6.40 6.84 -13.34
C ASN A 124 -7.83 6.36 -13.03
N ALA A 125 -8.67 6.33 -14.05
CA ALA A 125 -10.09 6.00 -13.91
C ALA A 125 -10.34 4.60 -13.32
N PRO A 126 -9.64 3.53 -13.73
CA PRO A 126 -9.86 2.20 -13.15
C PRO A 126 -9.62 2.17 -11.64
N ALA A 127 -8.53 2.77 -11.17
CA ALA A 127 -8.23 2.84 -9.75
C ALA A 127 -9.24 3.70 -9.00
N ARG A 128 -9.58 4.86 -9.55
CA ARG A 128 -10.54 5.78 -8.93
C ARG A 128 -11.94 5.19 -8.82
N SER A 129 -12.34 4.32 -9.74
CA SER A 129 -13.60 3.60 -9.63
C SER A 129 -13.69 2.78 -8.35
N LEU A 130 -12.61 2.12 -7.96
CA LEU A 130 -12.53 1.43 -6.68
C LEU A 130 -12.46 2.42 -5.51
N TYR A 131 -11.61 3.44 -5.63
CA TYR A 131 -11.38 4.39 -4.53
C TYR A 131 -12.66 5.14 -4.16
N ASP A 132 -13.49 5.49 -5.12
CA ASP A 132 -14.78 6.16 -4.88
C ASP A 132 -15.75 5.29 -4.08
N GLN A 133 -15.56 3.97 -4.07
CA GLN A 133 -16.39 3.04 -3.30
C GLN A 133 -15.91 2.87 -1.85
N VAL A 134 -14.64 3.11 -1.58
CA VAL A 134 -14.03 2.85 -0.26
C VAL A 134 -13.57 4.12 0.46
N ALA A 135 -13.55 5.25 -0.24
CA ALA A 135 -13.12 6.53 0.30
C ALA A 135 -13.81 7.67 -0.47
N ARG A 136 -13.39 8.89 -0.21
CA ARG A 136 -13.88 10.08 -0.91
C ARG A 136 -12.70 10.93 -1.40
N PRO A 137 -12.78 11.51 -2.59
CA PRO A 137 -11.73 12.43 -3.03
C PRO A 137 -11.77 13.72 -2.21
N THR A 138 -10.60 14.30 -1.96
CA THR A 138 -10.49 15.61 -1.31
C THR A 138 -10.26 16.69 -2.34
N SER A 139 -10.32 17.94 -1.90
CA SER A 139 -10.00 19.10 -2.75
C SER A 139 -8.50 19.46 -2.72
N PHE A 140 -7.70 18.76 -1.92
CA PHE A 140 -6.26 19.05 -1.83
C PHE A 140 -5.55 18.69 -3.13
N VAL A 141 -4.61 19.52 -3.52
CA VAL A 141 -3.66 19.23 -4.60
C VAL A 141 -2.27 19.14 -4.03
N VAL A 142 -1.44 18.29 -4.62
CA VAL A 142 -0.06 18.09 -4.19
C VAL A 142 0.82 19.06 -4.99
N TYR A 143 1.67 19.79 -4.30
CA TYR A 143 2.71 20.64 -4.91
C TYR A 143 4.06 20.02 -4.63
N GLU A 144 4.87 19.97 -5.65
CA GLU A 144 6.22 19.39 -5.59
C GLU A 144 7.23 20.46 -6.04
N ARG A 145 8.37 20.53 -5.36
CA ARG A 145 9.46 21.46 -5.70
C ARG A 145 10.25 20.98 -6.91
#